data_fd7fa0271e28e9dde1297c877a9dd29a
#
_entry.id   fd7fa0271e28e9dde1297c877a9dd29a
#
_cell.length_a   1.000
_cell.length_b   1.000
_cell.length_c   1.000
_cell.angle_alpha   90.00
_cell.angle_beta   90.00
_cell.angle_gamma   90.00
#
_symmetry.space_group_name_H-M   'P 1'
#
loop_
_entity.id
_entity.type
_entity.pdbx_description
1 polymer ?
#
loop_
_entity_poly.entity_id
_entity_poly.type
_entity_poly.pdbx_seq_one_letter_code
_entity_poly.pdbx_strand_id
1 'polypeptide(L)'
;MNKGLHHCLFALAFCFSLSSCSQQEANREAPEQENQHAAHEAKATEGTLAIQAQSEPDTLKGSLKAEAHGMIGPAHLTIAYHSPAVRGRMVWGGLVANDQVWVTGAHSATSLQTDHPIMLGDEVIEAGKYALFTIPGEEEWTVIINKNWNQHLADDYSEAEDVVRFKVKPEILQQHQERLRYEILSQGEEQGAVVITWDKLKLAVPVSAPSI
;
A
#
# COMPACT_ATOMS: atom_id res chain seq x y z
N MET A 1 23.91 10.88 62.83
CA MET A 1 23.36 12.06 63.53
C MET A 1 22.06 12.43 62.88
N ASN A 2 21.03 12.12 63.65
CA ASN A 2 19.78 12.84 63.93
C ASN A 2 18.76 13.02 62.80
N LYS A 3 17.67 12.26 62.89
CA LYS A 3 16.35 12.49 63.59
C LYS A 3 15.49 13.47 62.78
N GLY A 4 14.26 13.21 62.42
CA GLY A 4 13.07 12.64 63.05
C GLY A 4 11.94 12.67 62.02
N LEU A 5 11.13 11.77 61.85
CA LEU A 5 9.92 11.34 62.54
C LEU A 5 8.95 12.49 62.87
N HIS A 6 7.81 12.55 62.15
CA HIS A 6 6.51 12.87 62.79
C HIS A 6 5.33 12.34 61.95
N HIS A 7 4.58 11.50 62.65
CA HIS A 7 3.23 11.01 62.35
C HIS A 7 2.21 12.16 62.43
N CYS A 8 1.15 12.08 61.64
CA CYS A 8 -0.19 12.41 62.16
C CYS A 8 -1.27 11.68 61.37
N LEU A 9 -1.87 10.78 62.06
CA LEU A 9 -3.15 10.12 61.81
C LEU A 9 -4.28 11.13 62.05
N PHE A 10 -5.31 11.16 61.20
CA PHE A 10 -6.68 11.51 61.65
C PHE A 10 -7.70 10.73 60.80
N ALA A 11 -8.38 9.87 61.54
CA ALA A 11 -9.61 9.19 61.16
C ALA A 11 -10.81 9.97 61.69
N LEU A 12 -11.95 9.95 61.00
CA LEU A 12 -13.33 9.99 61.50
C LEU A 12 -14.23 9.99 60.28
N ALA A 13 -14.97 8.97 59.91
CA ALA A 13 -16.15 8.33 60.50
C ALA A 13 -17.47 9.06 60.16
N PHE A 14 -18.38 8.29 59.55
CA PHE A 14 -19.85 8.30 59.65
C PHE A 14 -20.67 9.36 58.88
N CYS A 15 -21.45 8.94 57.88
CA CYS A 15 -22.92 8.84 58.07
C CYS A 15 -23.62 8.12 56.92
N PHE A 16 -24.38 7.14 57.31
CA PHE A 16 -25.41 6.41 56.58
C PHE A 16 -26.62 7.32 56.30
N SER A 17 -27.20 7.23 55.13
CA SER A 17 -28.66 7.41 54.99
C SER A 17 -29.16 6.63 53.77
N LEU A 18 -29.89 5.59 54.07
CA LEU A 18 -30.79 4.84 53.21
C LEU A 18 -32.01 5.72 52.91
N SER A 19 -32.43 5.80 51.67
CA SER A 19 -33.80 6.07 51.30
C SER A 19 -34.17 5.29 50.06
N SER A 20 -35.14 4.46 50.30
CA SER A 20 -35.86 3.54 49.40
C SER A 20 -36.93 4.28 48.58
N CYS A 21 -37.40 3.60 47.53
CA CYS A 21 -38.61 3.80 46.70
C CYS A 21 -38.36 4.67 45.47
N SER A 22 -38.82 4.31 44.28
CA SER A 22 -39.88 3.37 43.83
C SER A 22 -39.68 3.17 42.28
N GLN A 23 -40.13 2.02 41.83
CA GLN A 23 -40.29 1.64 40.45
C GLN A 23 -41.09 2.68 39.63
N GLN A 24 -40.60 2.93 38.41
CA GLN A 24 -41.49 3.24 37.30
C GLN A 24 -40.83 2.74 36.01
N GLU A 25 -41.40 1.65 35.50
CA GLU A 25 -41.19 1.14 34.16
C GLU A 25 -41.60 2.23 33.15
N ALA A 26 -40.69 2.63 32.30
CA ALA A 26 -41.02 3.28 31.06
C ALA A 26 -40.27 2.56 29.95
N ASN A 27 -40.99 1.68 29.32
CA ASN A 27 -40.73 1.08 28.03
C ASN A 27 -40.39 2.17 27.04
N ARG A 28 -39.12 2.19 26.55
CA ARG A 28 -38.70 2.93 25.37
C ARG A 28 -37.97 1.95 24.46
N GLU A 29 -38.70 1.53 23.44
CA GLU A 29 -38.23 0.87 22.24
C GLU A 29 -37.05 1.70 21.69
N ALA A 30 -35.89 1.07 21.60
CA ALA A 30 -34.79 1.53 20.79
C ALA A 30 -35.06 1.19 19.31
N PRO A 31 -34.89 2.10 18.37
CA PRO A 31 -34.99 1.72 16.96
C PRO A 31 -33.82 0.81 16.59
N GLU A 32 -34.12 -0.36 16.09
CA GLU A 32 -33.22 -1.24 15.36
C GLU A 32 -32.57 -0.45 14.23
N GLN A 33 -31.27 -0.17 14.36
CA GLN A 33 -30.46 0.21 13.22
C GLN A 33 -30.19 -1.06 12.40
N GLU A 34 -30.97 -1.18 11.36
CA GLU A 34 -30.76 -2.13 10.28
C GLU A 34 -29.37 -1.90 9.66
N ASN A 35 -28.45 -2.79 9.99
CA ASN A 35 -27.09 -2.80 9.47
C ASN A 35 -27.15 -3.36 8.04
N GLN A 36 -27.43 -2.49 7.06
CA GLN A 36 -27.36 -2.85 5.65
C GLN A 36 -25.88 -2.96 5.27
N HIS A 37 -25.29 -4.14 5.49
CA HIS A 37 -24.12 -4.57 4.75
C HIS A 37 -24.53 -4.77 3.29
N ALA A 38 -24.45 -3.71 2.51
CA ALA A 38 -24.45 -3.83 1.06
C ALA A 38 -23.20 -4.59 0.65
N ALA A 39 -23.36 -5.88 0.39
CA ALA A 39 -22.40 -6.67 -0.34
C ALA A 39 -22.26 -6.05 -1.74
N HIS A 40 -21.18 -5.30 -1.98
CA HIS A 40 -20.76 -4.95 -3.31
C HIS A 40 -20.18 -6.22 -3.96
N GLU A 41 -21.02 -6.96 -4.65
CA GLU A 41 -20.57 -7.89 -5.67
C GLU A 41 -19.83 -7.06 -6.74
N ALA A 42 -18.52 -7.14 -6.73
CA ALA A 42 -17.69 -6.63 -7.81
C ALA A 42 -17.91 -7.54 -9.04
N LYS A 43 -18.82 -7.12 -9.90
CA LYS A 43 -18.99 -7.71 -11.21
C LYS A 43 -17.74 -7.42 -12.01
N ALA A 44 -16.93 -8.43 -12.27
CA ALA A 44 -15.79 -8.36 -13.16
C ALA A 44 -16.30 -7.92 -14.55
N THR A 45 -16.06 -6.66 -14.87
CA THR A 45 -16.28 -6.11 -16.20
C THR A 45 -14.98 -6.18 -16.96
N GLU A 46 -14.96 -6.91 -18.07
CA GLU A 46 -13.86 -6.97 -19.02
C GLU A 46 -13.38 -5.57 -19.40
N GLY A 47 -12.07 -5.38 -19.22
CA GLY A 47 -11.20 -4.54 -19.99
C GLY A 47 -11.57 -3.07 -20.13
N THR A 48 -11.04 -2.27 -19.33
CA THR A 48 -10.42 -0.97 -19.62
C THR A 48 -10.01 -0.41 -18.25
N LEU A 49 -8.70 -0.25 -18.07
CA LEU A 49 -8.12 0.40 -16.90
C LEU A 49 -8.65 1.83 -16.77
N ALA A 50 -9.78 2.03 -16.14
CA ALA A 50 -10.23 3.35 -15.74
C ALA A 50 -9.54 3.70 -14.41
N ILE A 51 -8.37 4.33 -14.49
CA ILE A 51 -7.78 5.00 -13.35
C ILE A 51 -8.69 6.18 -13.04
N GLN A 52 -9.46 6.10 -11.97
CA GLN A 52 -10.25 7.23 -11.52
C GLN A 52 -9.30 8.33 -11.06
N ALA A 53 -9.40 9.49 -11.70
CA ALA A 53 -8.71 10.68 -11.24
C ALA A 53 -9.14 10.99 -9.81
N GLN A 54 -8.19 11.35 -8.96
CA GLN A 54 -8.48 11.80 -7.61
C GLN A 54 -9.29 13.09 -7.67
N SER A 55 -10.56 13.04 -7.29
CA SER A 55 -11.52 14.16 -7.42
C SER A 55 -11.40 15.22 -6.32
N GLU A 56 -10.69 14.91 -5.24
CA GLU A 56 -10.56 15.78 -4.07
C GLU A 56 -9.09 16.18 -3.85
N PRO A 57 -8.83 17.40 -3.35
CA PRO A 57 -7.47 17.79 -2.97
C PRO A 57 -6.91 16.86 -1.91
N ASP A 58 -5.71 16.33 -2.13
CA ASP A 58 -5.03 15.49 -1.15
C ASP A 58 -4.54 16.31 0.04
N THR A 59 -5.23 16.18 1.15
CA THR A 59 -4.89 16.86 2.43
C THR A 59 -3.98 16.04 3.33
N LEU A 60 -3.72 14.77 3.00
CA LEU A 60 -2.93 13.87 3.83
C LEU A 60 -1.44 14.24 3.80
N LYS A 61 -0.78 14.19 4.95
CA LYS A 61 0.65 14.51 5.09
C LYS A 61 1.52 13.27 4.91
N GLY A 62 2.73 13.47 4.38
CA GLY A 62 3.74 12.41 4.24
C GLY A 62 3.43 11.39 3.13
N SER A 63 4.24 10.35 3.09
CA SER A 63 4.05 9.19 2.22
C SER A 63 3.39 8.08 3.03
N LEU A 64 2.16 7.73 2.68
CA LEU A 64 1.34 6.78 3.42
C LEU A 64 1.80 5.35 3.11
N LYS A 65 1.77 4.47 4.10
CA LYS A 65 1.85 3.03 3.86
C LYS A 65 0.59 2.57 3.14
N ALA A 66 0.77 1.78 2.10
CA ALA A 66 -0.30 1.25 1.27
C ALA A 66 0.05 -0.17 0.79
N GLU A 67 -0.97 -0.92 0.45
CA GLU A 67 -0.83 -2.24 -0.14
C GLU A 67 -1.79 -2.37 -1.32
N ALA A 68 -1.35 -3.09 -2.35
CA ALA A 68 -2.17 -3.54 -3.46
C ALA A 68 -2.17 -5.06 -3.50
N HIS A 69 -3.33 -5.65 -3.72
CA HIS A 69 -3.52 -7.11 -3.76
C HIS A 69 -4.22 -7.50 -5.05
N GLY A 70 -3.90 -8.66 -5.59
CA GLY A 70 -4.58 -9.21 -6.76
C GLY A 70 -4.14 -10.62 -7.09
N MET A 71 -4.91 -11.25 -7.98
CA MET A 71 -4.64 -12.60 -8.49
C MET A 71 -4.22 -12.51 -9.95
N ILE A 72 -3.18 -13.27 -10.32
CA ILE A 72 -2.78 -13.51 -11.71
C ILE A 72 -2.57 -15.02 -11.85
N GLY A 73 -3.45 -15.67 -12.58
CA GLY A 73 -3.51 -17.12 -12.54
C GLY A 73 -3.76 -17.63 -11.11
N PRO A 74 -3.01 -18.63 -10.66
CA PRO A 74 -3.10 -19.13 -9.28
C PRO A 74 -2.38 -18.24 -8.27
N ALA A 75 -1.53 -17.30 -8.71
CA ALA A 75 -0.66 -16.51 -7.85
C ALA A 75 -1.42 -15.35 -7.20
N HIS A 76 -1.40 -15.28 -5.86
CA HIS A 76 -1.77 -14.09 -5.11
C HIS A 76 -0.56 -13.17 -4.96
N LEU A 77 -0.67 -11.99 -5.51
CA LEU A 77 0.36 -10.97 -5.42
C LEU A 77 0.00 -9.90 -4.39
N THR A 78 0.99 -9.45 -3.66
CA THR A 78 0.89 -8.31 -2.74
C THR A 78 2.03 -7.35 -3.02
N ILE A 79 1.70 -6.07 -3.23
CA ILE A 79 2.66 -4.97 -3.30
C ILE A 79 2.51 -4.12 -2.05
N ALA A 80 3.54 -4.06 -1.20
CA ALA A 80 3.57 -3.16 -0.06
C ALA A 80 4.54 -2.01 -0.34
N TYR A 81 4.06 -0.77 -0.18
CA TYR A 81 4.78 0.43 -0.59
C TYR A 81 4.44 1.64 0.29
N HIS A 82 5.20 2.72 0.12
CA HIS A 82 4.83 4.04 0.62
C HIS A 82 4.41 4.91 -0.55
N SER A 83 3.28 5.58 -0.41
CA SER A 83 2.60 6.38 -1.43
C SER A 83 2.93 7.87 -1.28
N PRO A 84 3.99 8.40 -1.95
CA PRO A 84 4.27 9.82 -1.97
C PRO A 84 3.25 10.57 -2.82
N ALA A 85 3.03 11.86 -2.50
CA ALA A 85 2.20 12.79 -3.25
C ALA A 85 3.05 13.75 -4.08
N VAL A 86 2.53 14.21 -5.20
CA VAL A 86 3.19 15.20 -6.11
C VAL A 86 3.31 16.57 -5.44
N ARG A 87 2.24 17.10 -4.89
CA ARG A 87 2.19 18.42 -4.20
C ARG A 87 2.79 19.55 -5.03
N GLY A 88 2.46 19.57 -6.31
CA GLY A 88 2.93 20.60 -7.23
C GLY A 88 4.43 20.57 -7.51
N ARG A 89 5.16 19.52 -7.10
CA ARG A 89 6.59 19.36 -7.35
C ARG A 89 6.84 18.68 -8.69
N MET A 90 7.97 18.91 -9.28
CA MET A 90 8.46 18.13 -10.40
C MET A 90 8.86 16.74 -9.89
N VAL A 91 8.17 15.71 -10.36
CA VAL A 91 8.43 14.32 -9.97
C VAL A 91 9.63 13.77 -10.75
N TRP A 92 9.48 13.68 -12.05
CA TRP A 92 10.47 13.05 -12.93
C TRP A 92 11.61 14.01 -13.26
N GLY A 93 12.85 13.58 -13.00
CA GLY A 93 14.05 14.43 -13.05
C GLY A 93 14.19 15.40 -11.86
N GLY A 94 13.21 15.42 -10.93
CA GLY A 94 13.23 16.22 -9.71
C GLY A 94 13.25 15.36 -8.46
N LEU A 95 12.09 14.90 -7.99
CA LEU A 95 12.01 14.00 -6.83
C LEU A 95 12.59 12.62 -7.11
N VAL A 96 12.43 12.14 -8.33
CA VAL A 96 12.95 10.87 -8.83
C VAL A 96 13.95 11.19 -9.91
N ALA A 97 15.22 10.85 -9.68
CA ALA A 97 16.30 11.08 -10.64
C ALA A 97 16.18 10.10 -11.82
N ASN A 98 16.50 10.59 -13.02
CA ASN A 98 16.62 9.73 -14.18
C ASN A 98 17.90 8.89 -14.09
N ASP A 99 17.88 7.72 -14.70
CA ASP A 99 19.01 6.78 -14.82
C ASP A 99 19.60 6.32 -13.48
N GLN A 100 18.82 6.42 -12.40
CA GLN A 100 19.21 5.94 -11.08
C GLN A 100 18.17 4.96 -10.52
N VAL A 101 18.65 4.02 -9.70
CA VAL A 101 17.77 3.07 -9.00
C VAL A 101 16.87 3.82 -8.04
N TRP A 102 15.58 3.62 -8.21
CA TRP A 102 14.53 4.17 -7.37
C TRP A 102 13.72 3.06 -6.71
N VAL A 103 13.41 3.21 -5.42
CA VAL A 103 12.59 2.27 -4.64
C VAL A 103 11.15 2.10 -5.13
N THR A 104 10.80 2.82 -6.20
CA THR A 104 9.46 2.84 -6.80
C THR A 104 8.36 3.12 -5.75
N GLY A 105 8.71 4.02 -4.84
CA GLY A 105 7.95 4.40 -3.66
C GLY A 105 8.65 5.49 -2.87
N ALA A 106 8.58 5.38 -1.53
CA ALA A 106 9.29 6.24 -0.59
C ALA A 106 9.65 5.48 0.70
N HIS A 107 10.63 5.97 1.45
CA HIS A 107 11.11 5.45 2.74
C HIS A 107 11.75 4.07 2.66
N SER A 108 10.95 3.01 2.57
CA SER A 108 11.45 1.63 2.42
C SER A 108 11.33 1.17 0.98
N ALA A 109 12.12 0.18 0.60
CA ALA A 109 11.95 -0.50 -0.68
C ALA A 109 10.51 -0.98 -0.84
N THR A 110 9.91 -0.73 -2.00
CA THR A 110 8.63 -1.33 -2.37
C THR A 110 8.84 -2.83 -2.48
N SER A 111 7.97 -3.62 -1.87
CA SER A 111 8.08 -5.08 -1.93
C SER A 111 6.98 -5.70 -2.76
N LEU A 112 7.36 -6.67 -3.59
CA LEU A 112 6.50 -7.61 -4.28
C LEU A 112 6.56 -8.95 -3.55
N GLN A 113 5.42 -9.48 -3.14
CA GLN A 113 5.29 -10.82 -2.60
C GLN A 113 4.36 -11.64 -3.48
N THR A 114 4.73 -12.87 -3.75
CA THR A 114 3.91 -13.84 -4.47
C THR A 114 3.93 -15.19 -3.75
N ASP A 115 2.80 -15.89 -3.73
CA ASP A 115 2.66 -17.21 -3.11
C ASP A 115 2.85 -18.38 -4.09
N HIS A 116 2.95 -18.08 -5.39
CA HIS A 116 3.25 -19.03 -6.48
C HIS A 116 4.33 -18.46 -7.39
N PRO A 117 5.04 -19.29 -8.15
CA PRO A 117 5.93 -18.80 -9.20
C PRO A 117 5.18 -17.93 -10.21
N ILE A 118 5.82 -16.84 -10.63
CA ILE A 118 5.30 -15.95 -11.67
C ILE A 118 6.38 -15.64 -12.68
N MET A 119 5.99 -15.28 -13.89
CA MET A 119 6.88 -14.80 -14.94
C MET A 119 6.84 -13.27 -15.00
N LEU A 120 8.01 -12.65 -14.98
CA LEU A 120 8.23 -11.22 -15.15
C LEU A 120 9.28 -11.01 -16.25
N GLY A 121 8.93 -10.29 -17.30
CA GLY A 121 9.73 -10.30 -18.51
C GLY A 121 9.79 -11.73 -19.08
N ASP A 122 11.02 -12.23 -19.30
CA ASP A 122 11.26 -13.57 -19.82
C ASP A 122 11.74 -14.56 -18.72
N GLU A 123 11.71 -14.13 -17.45
CA GLU A 123 12.25 -14.88 -16.32
C GLU A 123 11.15 -15.32 -15.34
N VAL A 124 11.27 -16.54 -14.84
CA VAL A 124 10.41 -17.04 -13.76
C VAL A 124 11.03 -16.70 -12.42
N ILE A 125 10.26 -16.08 -11.55
CA ILE A 125 10.61 -15.90 -10.14
C ILE A 125 9.80 -16.83 -9.27
N GLU A 126 10.45 -17.44 -8.29
CA GLU A 126 9.81 -18.35 -7.34
C GLU A 126 8.89 -17.61 -6.37
N ALA A 127 8.01 -18.38 -5.70
CA ALA A 127 7.22 -17.86 -4.60
C ALA A 127 8.15 -17.24 -3.54
N GLY A 128 7.83 -16.02 -3.09
CA GLY A 128 8.70 -15.31 -2.16
C GLY A 128 8.36 -13.84 -2.04
N LYS A 129 9.26 -13.13 -1.36
CA LYS A 129 9.18 -11.66 -1.19
C LYS A 129 10.45 -11.02 -1.71
N TYR A 130 10.29 -10.00 -2.53
CA TYR A 130 11.34 -9.32 -3.27
C TYR A 130 11.18 -7.81 -3.15
N ALA A 131 12.25 -7.06 -3.35
CA ALA A 131 12.14 -5.63 -3.64
C ALA A 131 11.77 -5.42 -5.11
N LEU A 132 10.95 -4.42 -5.36
CA LEU A 132 10.65 -3.90 -6.69
C LEU A 132 11.29 -2.51 -6.81
N PHE A 133 12.32 -2.42 -7.64
CA PHE A 133 12.95 -1.16 -8.00
C PHE A 133 12.70 -0.83 -9.46
N THR A 134 12.86 0.44 -9.81
CA THR A 134 12.90 0.87 -11.19
C THR A 134 14.06 1.83 -11.43
N ILE A 135 14.52 1.89 -12.67
CA ILE A 135 15.42 2.95 -13.15
C ILE A 135 14.64 3.72 -14.21
N PRO A 136 14.13 4.92 -13.89
CA PRO A 136 13.45 5.76 -14.86
C PRO A 136 14.39 6.20 -15.96
N GLY A 137 14.00 5.98 -17.22
CA GLY A 137 14.68 6.48 -18.40
C GLY A 137 13.74 7.34 -19.25
N GLU A 138 14.24 8.00 -20.27
CA GLU A 138 13.45 8.89 -21.12
C GLU A 138 12.39 8.15 -21.94
N GLU A 139 12.75 7.02 -22.56
CA GLU A 139 11.85 6.25 -23.41
C GLU A 139 11.35 4.97 -22.75
N GLU A 140 12.22 4.32 -21.97
CA GLU A 140 11.96 3.05 -21.32
C GLU A 140 12.51 3.05 -19.89
N TRP A 141 11.80 2.38 -19.01
CA TRP A 141 12.24 2.16 -17.66
C TRP A 141 12.78 0.75 -17.48
N THR A 142 13.82 0.58 -16.67
CA THR A 142 14.24 -0.74 -16.22
C THR A 142 13.44 -1.11 -14.98
N VAL A 143 12.74 -2.24 -15.01
CA VAL A 143 12.13 -2.87 -13.85
C VAL A 143 13.13 -3.88 -13.29
N ILE A 144 13.27 -3.89 -11.96
CA ILE A 144 14.22 -4.74 -11.24
C ILE A 144 13.48 -5.47 -10.12
N ILE A 145 13.66 -6.78 -10.05
CA ILE A 145 13.25 -7.61 -8.90
C ILE A 145 14.52 -8.04 -8.19
N ASN A 146 14.63 -7.71 -6.90
CA ASN A 146 15.85 -7.88 -6.12
C ASN A 146 15.55 -8.66 -4.82
N LYS A 147 16.48 -9.49 -4.38
CA LYS A 147 16.32 -10.32 -3.17
C LYS A 147 16.29 -9.52 -1.88
N ASN A 148 17.00 -8.39 -1.83
CA ASN A 148 17.10 -7.55 -0.64
C ASN A 148 15.91 -6.59 -0.54
N TRP A 149 14.75 -7.11 -0.07
CA TRP A 149 13.53 -6.34 0.07
C TRP A 149 13.45 -5.51 1.37
N ASN A 150 14.27 -5.83 2.38
CA ASN A 150 14.21 -5.19 3.69
C ASN A 150 15.30 -4.13 3.83
N GLN A 151 15.15 -3.03 3.09
CA GLN A 151 16.11 -1.93 3.13
C GLN A 151 15.42 -0.57 3.13
N HIS A 152 16.15 0.44 3.63
CA HIS A 152 15.74 1.83 3.59
C HIS A 152 16.14 2.42 2.23
N LEU A 153 15.16 2.94 1.49
CA LEU A 153 15.39 3.42 0.13
C LEU A 153 16.13 2.35 -0.73
N ALA A 154 17.09 2.76 -1.52
CA ALA A 154 17.99 1.89 -2.28
C ALA A 154 19.42 1.93 -1.70
N ASP A 155 19.55 2.20 -0.39
CA ASP A 155 20.86 2.44 0.25
C ASP A 155 21.73 1.17 0.21
N ASP A 156 21.12 0.00 0.35
CA ASP A 156 21.79 -1.30 0.32
C ASP A 156 21.52 -2.07 -0.99
N TYR A 157 21.14 -1.35 -2.06
CA TYR A 157 20.92 -1.99 -3.34
C TYR A 157 22.23 -2.56 -3.90
N SER A 158 22.16 -3.81 -4.35
CA SER A 158 23.24 -4.50 -5.04
C SER A 158 22.68 -5.20 -6.29
N GLU A 159 23.26 -4.90 -7.45
CA GLU A 159 22.90 -5.56 -8.70
C GLU A 159 23.16 -7.08 -8.66
N ALA A 160 24.08 -7.53 -7.83
CA ALA A 160 24.35 -8.96 -7.63
C ALA A 160 23.17 -9.72 -6.97
N GLU A 161 22.26 -8.99 -6.33
CA GLU A 161 21.04 -9.53 -5.74
C GLU A 161 19.82 -9.46 -6.67
N ASP A 162 19.99 -8.94 -7.90
CA ASP A 162 18.92 -8.89 -8.88
C ASP A 162 18.55 -10.30 -9.35
N VAL A 163 17.26 -10.58 -9.37
CA VAL A 163 16.70 -11.83 -9.90
C VAL A 163 16.27 -11.62 -11.34
N VAL A 164 15.66 -10.46 -11.62
CA VAL A 164 15.13 -10.09 -12.93
C VAL A 164 15.41 -8.62 -13.20
N ARG A 165 15.82 -8.33 -14.45
CA ARG A 165 15.90 -6.95 -15.00
C ARG A 165 15.38 -6.96 -16.41
N PHE A 166 14.42 -6.09 -16.71
CA PHE A 166 13.86 -5.94 -18.05
C PHE A 166 13.34 -4.53 -18.29
N LYS A 167 13.09 -4.20 -19.55
CA LYS A 167 12.62 -2.89 -19.96
C LYS A 167 11.11 -2.86 -20.11
N VAL A 168 10.51 -1.77 -19.66
CA VAL A 168 9.09 -1.48 -19.83
C VAL A 168 8.93 -0.04 -20.29
N LYS A 169 8.10 0.19 -21.29
CA LYS A 169 7.81 1.53 -21.78
C LYS A 169 6.70 2.17 -20.95
N PRO A 170 6.94 3.36 -20.37
CA PRO A 170 5.90 4.08 -19.65
C PRO A 170 4.89 4.72 -20.63
N GLU A 171 3.67 4.91 -20.17
CA GLU A 171 2.61 5.64 -20.86
C GLU A 171 2.39 7.00 -20.21
N ILE A 172 2.23 8.04 -21.05
CA ILE A 172 1.86 9.38 -20.57
C ILE A 172 0.34 9.47 -20.47
N LEU A 173 -0.15 9.81 -19.30
CA LEU A 173 -1.57 9.97 -19.01
C LEU A 173 -2.02 11.42 -19.24
N GLN A 174 -3.28 11.58 -19.67
CA GLN A 174 -3.94 12.89 -19.72
C GLN A 174 -4.35 13.35 -18.32
N GLN A 175 -4.66 12.41 -17.44
CA GLN A 175 -5.11 12.67 -16.07
C GLN A 175 -3.93 12.64 -15.10
N HIS A 176 -3.97 13.55 -14.14
CA HIS A 176 -2.99 13.63 -13.07
C HIS A 176 -3.35 12.68 -11.93
N GLN A 177 -2.39 11.89 -11.48
CA GLN A 177 -2.48 11.04 -10.30
C GLN A 177 -1.64 11.65 -9.18
N GLU A 178 -2.28 12.25 -8.18
CA GLU A 178 -1.60 12.98 -7.12
C GLU A 178 -0.71 12.09 -6.25
N ARG A 179 -1.17 10.88 -5.89
CA ARG A 179 -0.39 9.93 -5.10
C ARG A 179 0.06 8.74 -5.93
N LEU A 180 1.30 8.28 -5.68
CA LEU A 180 1.77 7.01 -6.22
C LEU A 180 0.78 5.90 -5.86
N ARG A 181 0.32 5.16 -6.87
CA ARG A 181 -0.65 4.08 -6.71
C ARG A 181 -0.18 2.84 -7.45
N TYR A 182 -0.40 1.70 -6.80
CA TYR A 182 -0.24 0.38 -7.38
C TYR A 182 -1.60 -0.28 -7.56
N GLU A 183 -1.75 -1.04 -8.63
CA GLU A 183 -2.88 -1.91 -8.92
C GLU A 183 -2.35 -3.21 -9.51
N ILE A 184 -2.97 -4.33 -9.14
CA ILE A 184 -2.70 -5.65 -9.73
C ILE A 184 -3.92 -6.03 -10.53
N LEU A 185 -3.75 -6.18 -11.83
CA LEU A 185 -4.84 -6.32 -12.77
C LEU A 185 -4.70 -7.63 -13.55
N SER A 186 -5.70 -8.49 -13.41
CA SER A 186 -5.81 -9.68 -14.23
C SER A 186 -6.30 -9.30 -15.64
N GLN A 187 -5.70 -9.89 -16.65
CA GLN A 187 -6.03 -9.72 -18.09
C GLN A 187 -6.30 -11.07 -18.74
N GLY A 188 -7.09 -11.90 -18.08
CA GLY A 188 -7.40 -13.26 -18.49
C GLY A 188 -7.07 -14.28 -17.40
N GLU A 189 -6.95 -15.55 -17.78
CA GLU A 189 -6.76 -16.63 -16.81
C GLU A 189 -5.34 -16.67 -16.22
N GLU A 190 -4.31 -16.40 -17.02
CA GLU A 190 -2.90 -16.55 -16.63
C GLU A 190 -2.06 -15.29 -16.82
N GLN A 191 -2.65 -14.19 -17.26
CA GLN A 191 -1.93 -12.96 -17.57
C GLN A 191 -2.48 -11.78 -16.80
N GLY A 192 -1.64 -10.78 -16.59
CA GLY A 192 -2.01 -9.55 -15.93
C GLY A 192 -0.88 -8.53 -15.91
N ALA A 193 -1.01 -7.54 -15.08
CA ALA A 193 0.01 -6.53 -14.88
C ALA A 193 0.01 -5.97 -13.46
N VAL A 194 1.19 -5.63 -12.97
CA VAL A 194 1.36 -4.69 -11.87
C VAL A 194 1.43 -3.30 -12.48
N VAL A 195 0.43 -2.47 -12.18
CA VAL A 195 0.31 -1.11 -12.72
C VAL A 195 0.73 -0.10 -11.67
N ILE A 196 1.63 0.78 -12.04
CA ILE A 196 2.16 1.87 -11.23
C ILE A 196 1.71 3.17 -11.87
N THR A 197 1.05 4.04 -11.11
CA THR A 197 0.59 5.34 -11.61
C THR A 197 0.98 6.44 -10.65
N TRP A 198 1.62 7.49 -11.16
CA TRP A 198 1.97 8.68 -10.40
C TRP A 198 2.19 9.87 -11.32
N ASP A 199 1.76 11.07 -10.88
CA ASP A 199 1.73 12.27 -11.70
C ASP A 199 0.96 12.02 -13.01
N LYS A 200 1.59 12.11 -14.13
CA LYS A 200 1.03 11.84 -15.46
C LYS A 200 1.65 10.61 -16.13
N LEU A 201 2.16 9.69 -15.33
CA LEU A 201 2.85 8.51 -15.84
C LEU A 201 2.20 7.23 -15.33
N LYS A 202 2.03 6.26 -16.23
CA LYS A 202 1.64 4.89 -15.94
C LYS A 202 2.72 3.94 -16.45
N LEU A 203 3.16 3.03 -15.57
CA LEU A 203 4.02 1.91 -15.93
C LEU A 203 3.23 0.62 -15.72
N ALA A 204 2.98 -0.13 -16.76
CA ALA A 204 2.31 -1.43 -16.69
C ALA A 204 3.37 -2.53 -16.84
N VAL A 205 3.69 -3.18 -15.74
CA VAL A 205 4.66 -4.29 -15.67
C VAL A 205 3.93 -5.59 -15.94
N PRO A 206 4.16 -6.25 -17.08
CA PRO A 206 3.47 -7.49 -17.40
C PRO A 206 3.89 -8.61 -16.45
N VAL A 207 2.90 -9.39 -16.04
CA VAL A 207 3.06 -10.56 -15.16
C VAL A 207 2.23 -11.69 -15.74
N SER A 208 2.74 -12.92 -15.73
CA SER A 208 1.95 -14.09 -16.09
C SER A 208 2.26 -15.28 -15.18
N ALA A 209 1.34 -16.24 -15.14
CA ALA A 209 1.64 -17.55 -14.60
C ALA A 209 2.61 -18.27 -15.54
N PRO A 210 3.61 -19.04 -15.01
CA PRO A 210 4.47 -19.85 -15.85
C PRO A 210 3.64 -20.93 -16.57
N SER A 211 3.89 -21.11 -17.86
CA SER A 211 3.31 -22.28 -18.57
C SER A 211 3.88 -23.57 -17.97
N ILE A 212 3.01 -24.48 -17.54
CA ILE A 212 3.36 -25.79 -17.03
C ILE A 212 3.65 -26.74 -18.19
#